data_ed87ad69516610882285c7ada5f4231f
#
_entry.id   ed87ad69516610882285c7ada5f4231f
#
_cell.length_a   1.000
_cell.length_b   1.000
_cell.length_c   1.000
_cell.angle_alpha   90.00
_cell.angle_beta   90.00
_cell.angle_gamma   90.00
#
_symmetry.space_group_name_H-M   'P 1'
#
loop_
_entity.id
_entity.type
_entity.pdbx_description
1 polymer ?
#
loop_
_entity_poly.entity_id
_entity_poly.type
_entity_poly.pdbx_seq_one_letter_code
_entity_poly.pdbx_strand_id
1 'polypeptide(L)'
;IEIPNINHFATQGASGGPVSILNADLIREVQFYTGAFPVNKAGALSSVMDIRLRDGDVADNSFKATLGASEVSFSGSGHFSDKTTYLFSVRQSYLQLLFKLLGLPFLPNYVDGQFKIKTKFTPNDELVVLGLTGIDNMKLNMGIDGEEAEYYLSYLPRIKQQTFTIGAAYSHYMGKHVLSL
;
A
#
# COMPACT_ATOMS: atom_id res chain seq x y z
N ILE A 1 -3.20 -0.13 12.56
CA ILE A 1 -3.62 1.10 11.90
C ILE A 1 -4.73 0.75 10.94
N GLU A 2 -5.85 1.47 11.03
CA GLU A 2 -6.97 1.33 10.11
C GLU A 2 -6.71 2.15 8.85
N ILE A 3 -6.86 1.52 7.70
CA ILE A 3 -6.71 2.15 6.39
C ILE A 3 -8.02 1.97 5.63
N PRO A 4 -8.74 3.04 5.30
CA PRO A 4 -10.07 2.95 4.67
C PRO A 4 -10.04 2.29 3.29
N ASN A 5 -8.97 2.51 2.53
CA ASN A 5 -8.77 1.94 1.21
C ASN A 5 -7.27 1.73 0.94
N ILE A 6 -6.94 0.57 0.42
CA ILE A 6 -5.58 0.17 0.07
C ILE A 6 -5.36 0.05 -1.44
N ASN A 7 -6.28 0.58 -2.25
CA ASN A 7 -6.22 0.43 -3.70
C ASN A 7 -6.03 1.78 -4.40
N HIS A 8 -5.25 1.76 -5.48
CA HIS A 8 -5.15 2.85 -6.44
C HIS A 8 -6.46 3.05 -7.21
N PHE A 9 -6.72 4.27 -7.62
CA PHE A 9 -7.90 4.67 -8.41
C PHE A 9 -9.24 4.29 -7.77
N ALA A 10 -9.27 4.11 -6.48
CA ALA A 10 -10.49 3.82 -5.76
C ALA A 10 -11.38 5.05 -5.70
N THR A 11 -12.63 4.93 -6.11
CA THR A 11 -13.61 5.98 -5.96
C THR A 11 -14.04 6.13 -4.50
N GLN A 12 -14.44 7.34 -4.11
CA GLN A 12 -14.92 7.61 -2.75
C GLN A 12 -16.08 6.69 -2.38
N GLY A 13 -15.97 6.00 -1.25
CA GLY A 13 -16.97 5.02 -0.79
C GLY A 13 -16.84 3.62 -1.40
N ALA A 14 -15.93 3.38 -2.33
CA ALA A 14 -15.62 2.05 -2.86
C ALA A 14 -14.43 1.43 -2.13
N SER A 15 -14.49 0.12 -1.88
CA SER A 15 -13.40 -0.66 -1.31
C SER A 15 -12.54 -1.37 -2.37
N GLY A 16 -12.95 -1.36 -3.64
CA GLY A 16 -12.27 -2.00 -4.75
C GLY A 16 -11.37 -1.04 -5.53
N GLY A 17 -10.38 -1.59 -6.22
CA GLY A 17 -9.50 -0.89 -7.15
C GLY A 17 -8.66 -1.89 -7.93
N PRO A 18 -8.11 -1.51 -9.10
CA PRO A 18 -7.42 -2.45 -9.98
C PRO A 18 -6.04 -2.87 -9.47
N VAL A 19 -5.41 -2.05 -8.63
CA VAL A 19 -4.05 -2.27 -8.11
C VAL A 19 -3.99 -1.87 -6.65
N SER A 20 -3.34 -2.68 -5.82
CA SER A 20 -3.13 -2.35 -4.41
C SER A 20 -1.97 -1.38 -4.23
N ILE A 21 -2.11 -0.42 -3.31
CA ILE A 21 -1.02 0.44 -2.83
C ILE A 21 0.02 -0.37 -2.04
N LEU A 22 -0.39 -1.51 -1.45
CA LEU A 22 0.51 -2.36 -0.70
C LEU A 22 1.36 -3.22 -1.63
N ASN A 23 2.68 -3.21 -1.42
CA ASN A 23 3.58 -4.12 -2.10
C ASN A 23 3.53 -5.51 -1.45
N ALA A 24 3.15 -6.52 -2.22
CA ALA A 24 3.03 -7.89 -1.76
C ALA A 24 4.34 -8.48 -1.20
N ASP A 25 5.49 -8.04 -1.71
CA ASP A 25 6.82 -8.49 -1.24
C ASP A 25 7.08 -8.13 0.23
N LEU A 26 6.39 -7.11 0.76
CA LEU A 26 6.53 -6.67 2.15
C LEU A 26 5.52 -7.33 3.10
N ILE A 27 4.53 -8.04 2.57
CA ILE A 27 3.49 -8.69 3.36
C ILE A 27 4.04 -10.00 3.95
N ARG A 28 3.81 -10.19 5.24
CA ARG A 28 4.09 -11.44 5.95
C ARG A 28 2.87 -12.34 5.99
N GLU A 29 1.70 -11.75 6.31
CA GLU A 29 0.48 -12.49 6.59
C GLU A 29 -0.72 -11.63 6.28
N VAL A 30 -1.77 -12.24 5.76
CA VAL A 30 -3.08 -11.63 5.56
C VAL A 30 -4.10 -12.53 6.23
N GLN A 31 -4.86 -11.99 7.19
CA GLN A 31 -5.99 -12.65 7.82
C GLN A 31 -7.28 -11.98 7.38
N PHE A 32 -8.19 -12.74 6.84
CA PHE A 32 -9.47 -12.25 6.35
C PHE A 32 -10.61 -12.76 7.22
N TYR A 33 -11.36 -11.84 7.79
CA TYR A 33 -12.53 -12.13 8.63
C TYR A 33 -13.80 -11.75 7.88
N THR A 34 -14.70 -12.71 7.66
CA THR A 34 -15.99 -12.52 6.97
C THR A 34 -17.18 -12.40 7.92
N GLY A 35 -16.91 -12.47 9.22
CA GLY A 35 -17.89 -12.38 10.31
C GLY A 35 -17.23 -12.77 11.62
N ALA A 36 -17.95 -12.62 12.73
CA ALA A 36 -17.47 -12.93 14.08
C ALA A 36 -16.11 -12.25 14.38
N PHE A 37 -16.06 -10.94 14.19
CA PHE A 37 -14.83 -10.17 14.38
C PHE A 37 -14.34 -10.22 15.83
N PRO A 38 -13.03 -10.31 16.06
CA PRO A 38 -12.45 -10.08 17.38
C PRO A 38 -12.85 -8.69 17.91
N VAL A 39 -12.96 -8.56 19.23
CA VAL A 39 -13.41 -7.32 19.90
C VAL A 39 -12.57 -6.09 19.51
N ASN A 40 -11.27 -6.29 19.23
CA ASN A 40 -10.36 -5.25 18.77
C ASN A 40 -10.51 -4.87 17.29
N LYS A 41 -11.46 -5.47 16.57
CA LYS A 41 -11.79 -5.15 15.17
C LYS A 41 -13.24 -4.65 15.05
N ALA A 42 -13.81 -4.13 16.15
CA ALA A 42 -15.13 -3.52 16.14
C ALA A 42 -15.16 -2.28 15.25
N GLY A 43 -16.18 -2.13 14.41
CA GLY A 43 -16.34 -0.99 13.49
C GLY A 43 -16.45 -1.40 12.02
N ALA A 44 -16.19 -2.67 11.71
CA ALA A 44 -16.43 -3.20 10.36
C ALA A 44 -17.85 -3.76 10.24
N LEU A 45 -18.50 -3.50 9.08
CA LEU A 45 -19.87 -3.95 8.83
C LEU A 45 -19.96 -5.31 8.13
N SER A 46 -18.97 -5.65 7.29
CA SER A 46 -19.04 -6.87 6.46
C SER A 46 -17.81 -7.75 6.58
N SER A 47 -16.62 -7.19 6.47
CA SER A 47 -15.36 -7.94 6.52
C SER A 47 -14.20 -7.09 7.02
N VAL A 48 -13.18 -7.75 7.57
CA VAL A 48 -11.91 -7.13 7.97
C VAL A 48 -10.77 -7.89 7.36
N MET A 49 -9.84 -7.16 6.75
CA MET A 49 -8.56 -7.69 6.30
C MET A 49 -7.46 -7.19 7.23
N ASP A 50 -6.87 -8.08 8.00
CA ASP A 50 -5.71 -7.78 8.86
C ASP A 50 -4.44 -8.14 8.12
N ILE A 51 -3.68 -7.11 7.75
CA ILE A 51 -2.46 -7.25 6.96
C ILE A 51 -1.25 -6.97 7.83
N ARG A 52 -0.36 -7.93 7.93
CA ARG A 52 0.88 -7.81 8.69
C ARG A 52 2.07 -7.75 7.76
N LEU A 53 2.82 -6.67 7.85
CA LEU A 53 4.08 -6.52 7.13
C LEU A 53 5.18 -7.32 7.83
N ARG A 54 6.17 -7.76 7.06
CA ARG A 54 7.41 -8.35 7.59
C ARG A 54 8.14 -7.33 8.47
N ASP A 55 9.05 -7.78 9.28
CA ASP A 55 10.05 -6.92 9.92
C ASP A 55 11.29 -6.83 9.03
N GLY A 56 12.09 -5.79 9.20
CA GLY A 56 13.40 -5.71 8.57
C GLY A 56 14.32 -6.79 9.08
N ASP A 57 15.30 -7.17 8.29
CA ASP A 57 16.31 -8.14 8.68
C ASP A 57 17.28 -7.51 9.70
N VAL A 58 17.60 -8.25 10.74
CA VAL A 58 18.55 -7.83 11.78
C VAL A 58 20.00 -8.22 11.46
N ALA A 59 20.20 -9.15 10.52
CA ALA A 59 21.51 -9.64 10.13
C ALA A 59 22.06 -8.89 8.92
N ASP A 60 21.23 -8.70 7.89
CA ASP A 60 21.68 -8.18 6.61
C ASP A 60 20.79 -7.05 6.08
N ASN A 61 21.41 -6.14 5.34
CA ASN A 61 20.70 -5.15 4.54
C ASN A 61 20.53 -5.69 3.12
N SER A 62 19.28 -5.80 2.65
CA SER A 62 18.96 -6.28 1.33
C SER A 62 18.16 -5.25 0.55
N PHE A 63 18.47 -5.11 -0.75
CA PHE A 63 17.77 -4.22 -1.66
C PHE A 63 17.35 -5.00 -2.91
N LYS A 64 16.15 -4.70 -3.39
CA LYS A 64 15.57 -5.34 -4.56
C LYS A 64 15.03 -4.28 -5.51
N ALA A 65 15.51 -4.28 -6.75
CA ALA A 65 14.91 -3.55 -7.86
C ALA A 65 14.15 -4.54 -8.75
N THR A 66 12.92 -4.21 -9.10
CA THR A 66 12.06 -5.06 -9.95
C THR A 66 11.53 -4.25 -11.10
N LEU A 67 11.63 -4.81 -12.30
CA LEU A 67 10.95 -4.34 -13.50
C LEU A 67 9.82 -5.33 -13.81
N GLY A 68 8.60 -4.94 -13.52
CA GLY A 68 7.39 -5.72 -13.78
C GLY A 68 6.79 -5.43 -15.14
N ALA A 69 5.61 -5.99 -15.43
CA ALA A 69 4.89 -5.73 -16.68
C ALA A 69 4.23 -4.34 -16.73
N SER A 70 3.96 -3.74 -15.58
CA SER A 70 3.19 -2.49 -15.45
C SER A 70 3.87 -1.43 -14.60
N GLU A 71 4.93 -1.80 -13.88
CA GLU A 71 5.57 -0.94 -12.89
C GLU A 71 7.04 -1.26 -12.70
N VAL A 72 7.78 -0.28 -12.22
CA VAL A 72 9.11 -0.45 -11.66
C VAL A 72 9.03 -0.23 -10.15
N SER A 73 9.75 -1.06 -9.39
CA SER A 73 9.79 -0.95 -7.94
C SER A 73 11.22 -1.01 -7.40
N PHE A 74 11.41 -0.35 -6.28
CA PHE A 74 12.61 -0.45 -5.47
C PHE A 74 12.21 -0.66 -4.01
N SER A 75 12.72 -1.70 -3.39
CA SER A 75 12.44 -2.04 -2.01
C SER A 75 13.71 -2.39 -1.26
N GLY A 76 13.67 -2.22 0.05
CA GLY A 76 14.78 -2.57 0.93
C GLY A 76 14.30 -3.07 2.28
N SER A 77 15.09 -3.92 2.88
CA SER A 77 14.89 -4.53 4.19
C SER A 77 16.23 -4.63 4.89
N GLY A 78 16.28 -4.29 6.18
CA GLY A 78 17.51 -4.34 6.94
C GLY A 78 17.41 -3.69 8.31
N HIS A 79 18.54 -3.24 8.81
CA HIS A 79 18.66 -2.62 10.13
C HIS A 79 19.51 -1.34 10.08
N PHE A 80 19.16 -0.37 10.91
CA PHE A 80 19.99 0.81 11.19
C PHE A 80 20.92 0.55 12.38
N SER A 81 20.50 -0.33 13.28
CA SER A 81 21.24 -0.76 14.46
C SER A 81 20.70 -2.10 14.95
N ASP A 82 21.37 -2.75 15.89
CA ASP A 82 20.93 -4.01 16.52
C ASP A 82 19.52 -3.95 17.12
N LYS A 83 19.01 -2.74 17.37
CA LYS A 83 17.70 -2.49 17.97
C LYS A 83 16.67 -1.95 17.00
N THR A 84 17.08 -1.47 15.82
CA THR A 84 16.19 -0.78 14.88
C THR A 84 16.28 -1.37 13.49
N THR A 85 15.17 -1.94 13.05
CA THR A 85 15.02 -2.50 11.70
C THR A 85 14.14 -1.61 10.84
N TYR A 86 14.34 -1.70 9.53
CA TYR A 86 13.52 -0.98 8.55
C TYR A 86 13.08 -1.89 7.41
N LEU A 87 11.99 -1.49 6.81
CA LEU A 87 11.43 -2.07 5.60
C LEU A 87 10.82 -0.93 4.79
N PHE A 88 11.09 -0.85 3.50
CA PHE A 88 10.47 0.14 2.63
C PHE A 88 10.26 -0.37 1.21
N SER A 89 9.35 0.29 0.49
CA SER A 89 9.14 0.09 -0.95
C SER A 89 8.67 1.39 -1.58
N VAL A 90 9.13 1.65 -2.80
CA VAL A 90 8.62 2.69 -3.69
C VAL A 90 8.33 2.05 -5.03
N ARG A 91 7.15 2.35 -5.61
CA ARG A 91 6.75 1.85 -6.92
C ARG A 91 6.29 3.01 -7.81
N GLN A 92 6.61 2.91 -9.09
CA GLN A 92 6.18 3.80 -10.15
C GLN A 92 5.56 2.99 -11.28
N SER A 93 4.31 3.28 -11.59
CA SER A 93 3.62 2.68 -12.73
C SER A 93 4.05 3.30 -14.05
N TYR A 94 4.09 2.50 -15.11
CA TYR A 94 4.16 2.96 -16.50
C TYR A 94 2.98 2.46 -17.34
N LEU A 95 1.87 2.11 -16.69
CA LEU A 95 0.61 1.72 -17.34
C LEU A 95 0.14 2.74 -18.38
N GLN A 96 0.38 4.04 -18.13
CA GLN A 96 0.06 5.10 -19.08
C GLN A 96 0.70 4.86 -20.46
N LEU A 97 1.96 4.40 -20.51
CA LEU A 97 2.66 4.11 -21.76
C LEU A 97 2.03 2.90 -22.46
N LEU A 98 1.80 1.82 -21.72
CA LEU A 98 1.19 0.60 -22.25
C LEU A 98 -0.21 0.86 -22.80
N PHE A 99 -1.04 1.60 -22.05
CA PHE A 99 -2.41 1.90 -22.45
C PHE A 99 -2.49 2.82 -23.67
N LYS A 100 -1.52 3.75 -23.77
CA LYS A 100 -1.38 4.59 -24.96
C LYS A 100 -1.02 3.78 -26.20
N LEU A 101 -0.08 2.83 -26.07
CA LEU A 101 0.32 1.92 -27.18
C LEU A 101 -0.83 0.99 -27.61
N LEU A 102 -1.69 0.60 -26.68
CA LEU A 102 -2.87 -0.22 -26.96
C LEU A 102 -4.08 0.58 -27.45
N GLY A 103 -3.97 1.91 -27.57
CA GLY A 103 -5.06 2.77 -28.02
C GLY A 103 -6.23 2.84 -27.03
N LEU A 104 -5.99 2.61 -25.74
CA LEU A 104 -7.05 2.65 -24.73
C LEU A 104 -7.44 4.09 -24.40
N PRO A 105 -8.74 4.35 -24.03
CA PRO A 105 -9.26 5.69 -23.84
C PRO A 105 -8.79 6.37 -22.55
N PHE A 106 -8.15 5.66 -21.64
CA PHE A 106 -7.67 6.19 -20.36
C PHE A 106 -6.21 5.81 -20.12
N LEU A 107 -5.50 6.70 -19.45
CA LEU A 107 -4.05 6.62 -19.22
C LEU A 107 -3.76 6.68 -17.72
N PRO A 108 -3.82 5.53 -17.01
CA PRO A 108 -3.55 5.47 -15.58
C PRO A 108 -2.04 5.57 -15.30
N ASN A 109 -1.72 6.33 -14.26
CA ASN A 109 -0.37 6.42 -13.71
C ASN A 109 -0.48 6.51 -12.19
N TYR A 110 0.37 5.78 -11.46
CA TYR A 110 0.45 5.87 -10.03
C TYR A 110 1.90 5.80 -9.54
N VAL A 111 2.09 6.39 -8.38
CA VAL A 111 3.30 6.25 -7.57
C VAL A 111 2.84 5.88 -6.17
N ASP A 112 3.48 4.92 -5.56
CA ASP A 112 3.26 4.62 -4.15
C ASP A 112 4.56 4.42 -3.38
N GLY A 113 4.43 4.55 -2.08
CA GLY A 113 5.51 4.33 -1.15
C GLY A 113 4.99 3.80 0.17
N GLN A 114 5.76 2.94 0.78
CA GLN A 114 5.47 2.42 2.11
C GLN A 114 6.76 2.17 2.88
N PHE A 115 6.68 2.32 4.19
CA PHE A 115 7.78 2.01 5.09
C PHE A 115 7.28 1.47 6.42
N LYS A 116 8.12 0.72 7.08
CA LYS A 116 7.96 0.27 8.46
C LYS A 116 9.30 0.37 9.16
N ILE A 117 9.32 1.04 10.29
CA ILE A 117 10.48 1.11 11.18
C ILE A 117 10.05 0.50 12.51
N LYS A 118 10.85 -0.40 13.01
CA LYS A 118 10.63 -1.09 14.27
C LYS A 118 11.86 -0.91 15.16
N THR A 119 11.66 -0.34 16.34
CA THR A 119 12.74 -0.09 17.32
C THR A 119 12.41 -0.76 18.65
N LYS A 120 13.35 -1.56 19.16
CA LYS A 120 13.30 -2.13 20.50
C LYS A 120 14.18 -1.29 21.42
N PHE A 121 13.57 -0.47 22.26
CA PHE A 121 14.30 0.36 23.23
C PHE A 121 14.92 -0.52 24.33
N THR A 122 14.12 -1.46 24.84
CA THR A 122 14.49 -2.47 25.82
C THR A 122 13.98 -3.84 25.39
N PRO A 123 14.33 -4.95 26.07
CA PRO A 123 13.72 -6.27 25.79
C PRO A 123 12.19 -6.27 25.90
N ASN A 124 11.64 -5.33 26.67
CA ASN A 124 10.23 -5.24 26.97
C ASN A 124 9.50 -4.10 26.23
N ASP A 125 10.24 -3.21 25.54
CA ASP A 125 9.68 -2.01 24.94
C ASP A 125 9.94 -1.96 23.44
N GLU A 126 8.90 -1.85 22.67
CA GLU A 126 8.93 -1.83 21.22
C GLU A 126 8.08 -0.69 20.66
N LEU A 127 8.63 0.05 19.70
CA LEU A 127 7.91 1.04 18.90
C LEU A 127 7.93 0.61 17.44
N VAL A 128 6.76 0.57 16.83
CA VAL A 128 6.59 0.38 15.38
C VAL A 128 6.00 1.64 14.79
N VAL A 129 6.67 2.19 13.78
CA VAL A 129 6.14 3.29 12.95
C VAL A 129 5.97 2.77 11.54
N LEU A 130 4.82 2.99 10.95
CA LEU A 130 4.60 2.65 9.56
C LEU A 130 3.89 3.78 8.81
N GLY A 131 4.20 3.90 7.53
CA GLY A 131 3.60 4.86 6.62
C GLY A 131 3.30 4.23 5.27
N LEU A 132 2.24 4.74 4.66
CA LEU A 132 1.74 4.35 3.35
C LEU A 132 1.32 5.60 2.59
N THR A 133 1.70 5.72 1.34
CA THR A 133 1.27 6.80 0.45
C THR A 133 0.99 6.27 -0.95
N GLY A 134 0.02 6.87 -1.62
CA GLY A 134 -0.31 6.62 -3.02
C GLY A 134 -0.70 7.92 -3.71
N ILE A 135 -0.21 8.11 -4.93
CA ILE A 135 -0.54 9.25 -5.78
C ILE A 135 -1.05 8.70 -7.10
N ASP A 136 -2.31 8.98 -7.40
CA ASP A 136 -2.99 8.50 -8.59
C ASP A 136 -3.26 9.62 -9.57
N ASN A 137 -3.03 9.38 -10.84
CA ASN A 137 -3.33 10.29 -11.91
C ASN A 137 -3.82 9.50 -13.15
N MET A 138 -5.12 9.57 -13.43
CA MET A 138 -5.70 8.99 -14.61
C MET A 138 -6.15 10.10 -15.56
N LYS A 139 -5.51 10.18 -16.71
CA LYS A 139 -5.83 11.11 -17.80
C LYS A 139 -6.63 10.40 -18.89
N LEU A 140 -7.35 11.16 -19.68
CA LEU A 140 -7.98 10.66 -20.90
C LEU A 140 -6.98 10.68 -22.05
N ASN A 141 -7.05 9.68 -22.92
CA ASN A 141 -6.26 9.60 -24.13
C ASN A 141 -6.96 10.35 -25.27
N MET A 142 -6.68 11.64 -25.40
CA MET A 142 -7.30 12.51 -26.42
C MET A 142 -6.74 12.26 -27.84
N GLY A 143 -5.82 11.32 -28.01
CA GLY A 143 -5.21 10.98 -29.31
C GLY A 143 -5.79 9.74 -29.96
N ILE A 144 -6.98 9.30 -29.53
CA ILE A 144 -7.73 8.22 -30.17
C ILE A 144 -8.87 8.83 -31.00
N ASP A 145 -9.05 8.35 -32.23
CA ASP A 145 -10.09 8.80 -33.14
C ASP A 145 -11.20 7.75 -33.26
N GLY A 146 -12.43 8.18 -33.54
CA GLY A 146 -13.57 7.32 -33.78
C GLY A 146 -14.77 7.62 -32.88
N GLU A 147 -15.96 7.33 -33.34
CA GLU A 147 -17.22 7.61 -32.62
C GLU A 147 -17.29 6.89 -31.27
N GLU A 148 -16.79 5.64 -31.22
CA GLU A 148 -16.72 4.87 -29.95
C GLU A 148 -15.75 5.53 -28.94
N ALA A 149 -14.63 6.05 -29.44
CA ALA A 149 -13.64 6.73 -28.60
C ALA A 149 -14.21 8.00 -27.98
N GLU A 150 -14.90 8.84 -28.76
CA GLU A 150 -15.58 10.05 -28.26
C GLU A 150 -16.65 9.70 -27.23
N TYR A 151 -17.41 8.64 -27.45
CA TYR A 151 -18.39 8.15 -26.49
C TYR A 151 -17.73 7.79 -25.17
N TYR A 152 -16.67 6.94 -25.16
CA TYR A 152 -15.97 6.58 -23.94
C TYR A 152 -15.34 7.79 -23.23
N LEU A 153 -14.73 8.71 -23.97
CA LEU A 153 -14.11 9.91 -23.43
C LEU A 153 -15.12 10.84 -22.74
N SER A 154 -16.39 10.81 -23.15
CA SER A 154 -17.45 11.64 -22.53
C SER A 154 -17.90 11.12 -21.15
N TYR A 155 -17.74 9.84 -20.86
CA TYR A 155 -18.17 9.20 -19.60
C TYR A 155 -17.03 8.88 -18.62
N LEU A 156 -15.79 8.77 -19.10
CA LEU A 156 -14.66 8.41 -18.26
C LEU A 156 -14.24 9.60 -17.36
N PRO A 157 -14.14 9.39 -16.05
CA PRO A 157 -13.67 10.43 -15.15
C PRO A 157 -12.15 10.62 -15.26
N ARG A 158 -11.70 11.85 -15.05
CA ARG A 158 -10.31 12.14 -14.75
C ARG A 158 -10.12 11.97 -13.25
N ILE A 159 -9.17 11.12 -12.86
CA ILE A 159 -8.90 10.87 -11.44
C ILE A 159 -7.54 11.49 -11.09
N LYS A 160 -7.56 12.33 -10.06
CA LYS A 160 -6.34 12.81 -9.39
C LYS A 160 -6.56 12.64 -7.90
N GLN A 161 -5.85 11.71 -7.30
CA GLN A 161 -6.04 11.31 -5.91
C GLN A 161 -4.69 11.20 -5.21
N GLN A 162 -4.69 11.52 -3.92
CA GLN A 162 -3.54 11.33 -3.04
C GLN A 162 -4.03 10.67 -1.76
N THR A 163 -3.34 9.63 -1.36
CA THR A 163 -3.57 8.92 -0.10
C THR A 163 -2.31 8.98 0.74
N PHE A 164 -2.45 9.34 1.99
CA PHE A 164 -1.36 9.32 2.94
C PHE A 164 -1.86 8.80 4.29
N THR A 165 -1.16 7.81 4.81
CA THR A 165 -1.45 7.23 6.14
C THR A 165 -0.13 7.02 6.87
N ILE A 166 -0.07 7.50 8.10
CA ILE A 166 1.04 7.22 9.01
C ILE A 166 0.47 6.81 10.36
N GLY A 167 1.15 5.92 11.05
CA GLY A 167 0.78 5.55 12.39
C GLY A 167 1.94 4.94 13.15
N ALA A 168 1.82 5.00 14.46
CA ALA A 168 2.76 4.44 15.40
C ALA A 168 2.04 3.54 16.40
N ALA A 169 2.69 2.48 16.83
CA ALA A 169 2.22 1.61 17.89
C ALA A 169 3.39 1.35 18.86
N TYR A 170 3.17 1.67 20.11
CA TYR A 170 4.09 1.33 21.20
C TYR A 170 3.56 0.13 21.97
N SER A 171 4.42 -0.83 22.26
CA SER A 171 4.08 -2.02 23.03
C SER A 171 5.05 -2.20 24.19
N HIS A 172 4.48 -2.40 25.38
CA HIS A 172 5.22 -2.75 26.59
C HIS A 172 4.83 -4.16 27.06
N TYR A 173 5.80 -5.05 27.17
CA TYR A 173 5.62 -6.45 27.54
C TYR A 173 5.90 -6.64 29.03
N MET A 174 4.90 -7.10 29.80
CA MET A 174 4.95 -7.36 31.22
C MET A 174 4.67 -8.84 31.50
N GLY A 175 5.68 -9.70 31.30
CA GLY A 175 5.52 -11.14 31.47
C GLY A 175 4.47 -11.72 30.49
N LYS A 176 3.25 -12.05 30.99
CA LYS A 176 2.16 -12.56 30.17
C LYS A 176 1.21 -11.48 29.64
N HIS A 177 1.41 -10.22 29.99
CA HIS A 177 0.59 -9.08 29.61
C HIS A 177 1.30 -8.20 28.61
N VAL A 178 0.54 -7.58 27.71
CA VAL A 178 1.04 -6.60 26.75
C VAL A 178 0.16 -5.36 26.85
N LEU A 179 0.78 -4.22 27.09
CA LEU A 179 0.15 -2.92 26.95
C LEU A 179 0.50 -2.37 25.59
N SER A 180 -0.48 -2.06 24.77
CA SER A 180 -0.28 -1.44 23.45
C SER A 180 -1.07 -0.13 23.37
N LEU A 181 -0.39 0.91 22.84
CA LEU A 181 -0.93 2.24 22.61
C LEU A 181 -0.82 2.58 21.12
#